data_b60b9454587ec63866635a5577860f54
#
_entry.id   b60b9454587ec63866635a5577860f54
#
_cell.length_a   1.000
_cell.length_b   1.000
_cell.length_c   1.000
_cell.angle_alpha   90.00
_cell.angle_beta   90.00
_cell.angle_gamma   90.00
#
_symmetry.space_group_name_H-M   'P 1'
#
loop_
_entity.id
_entity.type
_entity.pdbx_description
1 polymer ?
#
loop_
_entity_poly.entity_id
_entity_poly.type
_entity_poly.pdbx_seq_one_letter_code
_entity_poly.pdbx_strand_id
1 'polypeptide(L)'
;MTNILKYFCYIYVGDNMKNYIKVIIGAVLIGGIFAYFFYNDIKKEVVALTTQENTISLFQVGVFSQIDNAKHYQELYNPAIIYETDNYYRVIIGISYHEENKVKLESYFTNKGIEYIIKEIKVNEDFINKLENYETVLIKTNKDDVIANINKSMLDMFLGYLN
;
A
#
# COMPACT_ATOMS: atom_id res chain seq x y z
N MET A 1 24.34 -72.47 2.85
CA MET A 1 24.74 -71.23 2.14
C MET A 1 23.65 -70.15 2.14
N THR A 2 22.63 -70.21 2.97
CA THR A 2 21.43 -69.39 2.92
C THR A 2 21.30 -68.35 4.07
N ASN A 3 22.08 -68.45 5.13
CA ASN A 3 21.96 -67.51 6.28
C ASN A 3 22.88 -66.26 6.16
N ILE A 4 23.99 -66.33 5.47
CA ILE A 4 24.95 -65.22 5.35
C ILE A 4 24.39 -64.15 4.40
N LEU A 5 23.73 -64.52 3.33
CA LEU A 5 23.10 -63.58 2.38
C LEU A 5 21.92 -62.81 3.03
N LYS A 6 21.17 -63.43 3.95
CA LYS A 6 20.11 -62.75 4.70
C LYS A 6 20.66 -61.69 5.66
N TYR A 7 21.78 -61.97 6.33
CA TYR A 7 22.44 -61.02 7.22
C TYR A 7 23.10 -59.87 6.46
N PHE A 8 23.71 -60.13 5.29
CA PHE A 8 24.30 -59.09 4.45
C PHE A 8 23.21 -58.16 3.88
N CYS A 9 22.09 -58.69 3.46
CA CYS A 9 20.98 -57.89 2.97
C CYS A 9 20.37 -57.02 4.10
N TYR A 10 20.29 -57.54 5.33
CA TYR A 10 19.74 -56.83 6.48
C TYR A 10 20.65 -55.69 6.96
N ILE A 11 21.97 -55.88 6.93
CA ILE A 11 22.93 -54.84 7.32
C ILE A 11 23.05 -53.74 6.23
N TYR A 12 23.06 -54.15 4.95
CA TYR A 12 23.18 -53.20 3.83
C TYR A 12 21.94 -52.33 3.61
N VAL A 13 20.76 -52.94 3.79
CA VAL A 13 19.47 -52.21 3.72
C VAL A 13 19.28 -51.33 4.96
N GLY A 14 19.72 -51.81 6.15
CA GLY A 14 19.56 -51.05 7.41
C GLY A 14 20.38 -49.76 7.46
N ASP A 15 21.62 -49.76 6.99
CA ASP A 15 22.48 -48.55 7.01
C ASP A 15 22.12 -47.56 5.91
N ASN A 16 21.74 -48.04 4.74
CA ASN A 16 21.19 -47.16 3.71
C ASN A 16 19.86 -46.54 4.14
N MET A 17 18.93 -47.27 4.75
CA MET A 17 17.67 -46.70 5.25
C MET A 17 17.90 -45.61 6.29
N LYS A 18 18.86 -45.76 7.21
CA LYS A 18 19.19 -44.73 8.20
C LYS A 18 19.71 -43.46 7.53
N ASN A 19 20.46 -43.58 6.45
CA ASN A 19 20.94 -42.40 5.69
C ASN A 19 19.82 -41.73 4.88
N TYR A 20 18.91 -42.49 4.28
CA TYR A 20 17.71 -41.97 3.62
C TYR A 20 16.80 -41.19 4.58
N ILE A 21 16.60 -41.75 5.79
CA ILE A 21 15.80 -41.10 6.84
C ILE A 21 16.41 -39.77 7.23
N LYS A 22 17.73 -39.67 7.39
CA LYS A 22 18.42 -38.39 7.68
C LYS A 22 18.22 -37.36 6.57
N VAL A 23 18.30 -37.77 5.31
CA VAL A 23 18.09 -36.89 4.14
C VAL A 23 16.65 -36.41 4.09
N ILE A 24 15.67 -37.31 4.35
CA ILE A 24 14.26 -36.92 4.39
C ILE A 24 13.98 -35.93 5.51
N ILE A 25 14.50 -36.19 6.72
CA ILE A 25 14.36 -35.25 7.85
C ILE A 25 14.99 -33.91 7.52
N GLY A 26 16.17 -33.88 6.91
CA GLY A 26 16.85 -32.68 6.48
C GLY A 26 16.01 -31.89 5.45
N ALA A 27 15.47 -32.58 4.45
CA ALA A 27 14.62 -31.95 3.43
C ALA A 27 13.32 -31.38 4.03
N VAL A 28 12.68 -32.06 4.98
CA VAL A 28 11.47 -31.59 5.67
C VAL A 28 11.78 -30.35 6.53
N LEU A 29 12.91 -30.33 7.24
CA LEU A 29 13.32 -29.19 8.05
C LEU A 29 13.62 -27.97 7.17
N ILE A 30 14.38 -28.15 6.09
CA ILE A 30 14.70 -27.06 5.15
C ILE A 30 13.41 -26.56 4.48
N GLY A 31 12.56 -27.46 3.98
CA GLY A 31 11.28 -27.11 3.36
C GLY A 31 10.34 -26.41 4.34
N GLY A 32 10.31 -26.82 5.61
CA GLY A 32 9.52 -26.17 6.66
C GLY A 32 10.00 -24.75 6.96
N ILE A 33 11.31 -24.52 7.00
CA ILE A 33 11.89 -23.19 7.19
C ILE A 33 11.53 -22.28 6.00
N PHE A 34 11.70 -22.74 4.77
CA PHE A 34 11.31 -21.99 3.59
C PHE A 34 9.82 -21.70 3.56
N ALA A 35 8.97 -22.70 3.83
CA ALA A 35 7.53 -22.52 3.90
C ALA A 35 7.11 -21.50 4.96
N TYR A 36 7.79 -21.45 6.11
CA TYR A 36 7.53 -20.48 7.18
C TYR A 36 7.87 -19.05 6.73
N PHE A 37 9.01 -18.84 6.06
CA PHE A 37 9.39 -17.53 5.55
C PHE A 37 8.43 -17.07 4.44
N PHE A 38 8.14 -17.92 3.46
CA PHE A 38 7.19 -17.60 2.39
C PHE A 38 5.79 -17.35 2.92
N TYR A 39 5.33 -18.15 3.91
CA TYR A 39 4.02 -17.94 4.53
C TYR A 39 3.91 -16.60 5.24
N ASN A 40 4.95 -16.17 5.96
CA ASN A 40 4.96 -14.88 6.64
C ASN A 40 5.00 -13.70 5.67
N ASP A 41 5.73 -13.82 4.56
CA ASP A 41 5.77 -12.77 3.53
C ASP A 41 4.42 -12.69 2.80
N ILE A 42 3.85 -13.81 2.38
CA ILE A 42 2.51 -13.86 1.77
C ILE A 42 1.45 -13.35 2.76
N LYS A 43 1.54 -13.69 4.05
CA LYS A 43 0.60 -13.22 5.05
C LYS A 43 0.66 -11.69 5.23
N LYS A 44 1.83 -11.07 5.16
CA LYS A 44 1.97 -9.61 5.20
C LYS A 44 1.33 -8.96 3.97
N GLU A 45 1.54 -9.53 2.79
CA GLU A 45 0.96 -9.03 1.55
C GLU A 45 -0.57 -9.22 1.50
N VAL A 46 -1.07 -10.39 1.91
CA VAL A 46 -2.51 -10.69 1.98
C VAL A 46 -3.21 -9.85 3.06
N VAL A 47 -2.58 -9.63 4.22
CA VAL A 47 -3.14 -8.74 5.26
C VAL A 47 -3.15 -7.29 4.76
N ALA A 48 -2.15 -6.83 4.04
CA ALA A 48 -2.15 -5.51 3.39
C ALA A 48 -3.27 -5.40 2.33
N LEU A 49 -3.57 -6.47 1.60
CA LEU A 49 -4.65 -6.52 0.61
C LEU A 49 -6.06 -6.70 1.21
N THR A 50 -6.18 -7.35 2.38
CA THR A 50 -7.49 -7.63 3.01
C THR A 50 -7.91 -6.63 4.07
N THR A 51 -6.99 -5.77 4.54
CA THR A 51 -7.26 -4.65 5.44
C THR A 51 -7.02 -3.31 4.75
N GLN A 52 -7.29 -3.20 3.46
CA GLN A 52 -7.45 -1.90 2.86
C GLN A 52 -8.77 -1.32 3.45
N GLU A 53 -8.68 -0.85 4.70
CA GLU A 53 -9.72 0.00 5.25
C GLU A 53 -9.94 1.10 4.19
N ASN A 54 -11.20 1.50 3.98
CA ASN A 54 -11.57 2.59 3.06
C ASN A 54 -10.93 3.90 3.53
N THR A 55 -9.60 3.94 3.54
CA THR A 55 -8.77 5.03 4.07
C THR A 55 -8.04 5.67 2.90
N ILE A 56 -8.17 6.99 2.77
CA ILE A 56 -7.47 7.79 1.78
C ILE A 56 -6.41 8.66 2.44
N SER A 57 -5.34 8.94 1.70
CA SER A 57 -4.30 9.89 2.08
C SER A 57 -4.64 11.29 1.57
N LEU A 58 -4.63 12.28 2.45
CA LEU A 58 -4.81 13.69 2.14
C LEU A 58 -3.46 14.41 2.23
N PHE A 59 -3.08 15.14 1.19
CA PHE A 59 -1.90 16.00 1.18
C PHE A 59 -2.28 17.38 1.67
N GLN A 60 -1.92 17.73 2.90
CA GLN A 60 -2.31 18.94 3.59
C GLN A 60 -1.14 19.93 3.68
N VAL A 61 -1.34 21.15 3.21
CA VAL A 61 -0.32 22.24 3.24
C VAL A 61 -0.52 23.21 4.40
N GLY A 62 -1.67 23.19 5.07
CA GLY A 62 -1.89 24.07 6.22
C GLY A 62 -3.17 23.78 6.99
N VAL A 63 -3.20 24.27 8.23
CA VAL A 63 -4.36 24.25 9.14
C VAL A 63 -4.52 25.64 9.72
N PHE A 64 -5.71 26.19 9.61
CA PHE A 64 -6.00 27.58 9.98
C PHE A 64 -7.24 27.66 10.86
N SER A 65 -7.20 28.56 11.85
CA SER A 65 -8.38 28.89 12.67
C SER A 65 -9.30 29.93 12.01
N GLN A 66 -8.80 30.61 10.95
CA GLN A 66 -9.54 31.64 10.23
C GLN A 66 -9.62 31.26 8.74
N ILE A 67 -10.83 31.35 8.19
CA ILE A 67 -11.13 30.99 6.81
C ILE A 67 -10.32 31.83 5.79
N ASP A 68 -10.10 33.12 6.07
CA ASP A 68 -9.40 34.02 5.14
C ASP A 68 -7.93 33.59 4.94
N ASN A 69 -7.28 33.09 6.01
CA ASN A 69 -5.93 32.55 5.89
C ASN A 69 -5.93 31.26 5.05
N ALA A 70 -6.93 30.40 5.22
CA ALA A 70 -7.06 29.18 4.42
C ALA A 70 -7.30 29.50 2.93
N LYS A 71 -8.14 30.51 2.63
CA LYS A 71 -8.39 30.96 1.24
C LYS A 71 -7.13 31.49 0.58
N HIS A 72 -6.32 32.25 1.30
CA HIS A 72 -5.05 32.73 0.78
C HIS A 72 -4.13 31.56 0.38
N TYR A 73 -4.05 30.51 1.21
CA TYR A 73 -3.27 29.31 0.89
C TYR A 73 -3.90 28.48 -0.23
N GLN A 74 -5.22 28.41 -0.31
CA GLN A 74 -5.92 27.76 -1.42
C GLN A 74 -5.57 28.41 -2.77
N GLU A 75 -5.51 29.74 -2.82
CA GLU A 75 -5.13 30.47 -4.03
C GLU A 75 -3.66 30.23 -4.40
N LEU A 76 -2.78 30.17 -3.39
CA LEU A 76 -1.34 29.94 -3.57
C LEU A 76 -1.04 28.56 -4.15
N TYR A 77 -1.79 27.54 -3.74
CA TYR A 77 -1.55 26.15 -4.11
C TYR A 77 -2.59 25.59 -5.10
N ASN A 78 -3.18 26.39 -5.93
CA ASN A 78 -4.18 25.95 -6.91
C ASN A 78 -3.65 24.86 -7.87
N PRO A 79 -4.32 23.66 -7.96
CA PRO A 79 -5.60 23.31 -7.35
C PRO A 79 -5.47 22.90 -5.88
N ALA A 80 -6.32 23.49 -5.05
CA ALA A 80 -6.46 23.11 -3.63
C ALA A 80 -7.92 23.29 -3.18
N ILE A 81 -8.32 22.56 -2.15
CA ILE A 81 -9.63 22.70 -1.52
C ILE A 81 -9.48 23.03 -0.04
N ILE A 82 -10.52 23.63 0.55
CA ILE A 82 -10.62 23.84 2.00
C ILE A 82 -11.56 22.78 2.57
N TYR A 83 -11.08 22.06 3.55
CA TYR A 83 -11.81 21.08 4.33
C TYR A 83 -11.96 21.57 5.76
N GLU A 84 -13.20 21.80 6.22
CA GLU A 84 -13.50 22.24 7.59
C GLU A 84 -13.73 21.03 8.49
N THR A 85 -12.99 20.94 9.60
CA THR A 85 -13.14 19.92 10.64
C THR A 85 -12.59 20.43 11.96
N ASP A 86 -13.22 20.07 13.08
CA ASP A 86 -12.77 20.41 14.43
C ASP A 86 -12.56 21.92 14.66
N ASN A 87 -13.38 22.78 14.03
CA ASN A 87 -13.26 24.24 14.05
C ASN A 87 -11.97 24.79 13.39
N TYR A 88 -11.34 23.99 12.51
CA TYR A 88 -10.20 24.40 11.71
C TYR A 88 -10.46 24.21 10.23
N TYR A 89 -9.82 25.07 9.43
CA TYR A 89 -9.82 25.02 7.98
C TYR A 89 -8.51 24.39 7.50
N ARG A 90 -8.60 23.22 6.87
CA ARG A 90 -7.45 22.48 6.33
C ARG A 90 -7.38 22.71 4.84
N VAL A 91 -6.21 23.09 4.34
CA VAL A 91 -5.97 23.25 2.90
C VAL A 91 -5.35 21.98 2.37
N ILE A 92 -6.07 21.30 1.47
CA ILE A 92 -5.71 20.02 0.87
C ILE A 92 -5.37 20.23 -0.60
N ILE A 93 -4.20 19.77 -1.02
CA ILE A 93 -3.67 19.90 -2.39
C ILE A 93 -3.72 18.60 -3.19
N GLY A 94 -4.00 17.48 -2.56
CA GLY A 94 -4.07 16.19 -3.23
C GLY A 94 -4.69 15.12 -2.33
N ILE A 95 -5.23 14.09 -2.98
CA ILE A 95 -5.75 12.89 -2.32
C ILE A 95 -5.29 11.66 -3.08
N SER A 96 -5.12 10.55 -2.38
CA SER A 96 -4.84 9.26 -2.99
C SER A 96 -5.36 8.11 -2.12
N TYR A 97 -5.78 7.04 -2.79
CA TYR A 97 -6.20 5.80 -2.17
C TYR A 97 -5.10 4.72 -2.30
N HIS A 98 -4.50 4.60 -3.50
CA HIS A 98 -3.44 3.62 -3.75
C HIS A 98 -2.06 4.15 -3.41
N GLU A 99 -1.23 3.31 -2.78
CA GLU A 99 0.13 3.69 -2.37
C GLU A 99 1.00 4.14 -3.57
N GLU A 100 0.85 3.50 -4.75
CA GLU A 100 1.60 3.87 -5.94
C GLU A 100 1.28 5.30 -6.41
N ASN A 101 0.01 5.71 -6.35
CA ASN A 101 -0.41 7.06 -6.70
C ASN A 101 -0.03 8.08 -5.63
N LYS A 102 -0.05 7.68 -4.35
CA LYS A 102 0.47 8.48 -3.25
C LYS A 102 1.94 8.84 -3.49
N VAL A 103 2.81 7.84 -3.76
CA VAL A 103 4.22 8.07 -4.09
C VAL A 103 4.39 8.97 -5.32
N LYS A 104 3.52 8.81 -6.33
CA LYS A 104 3.53 9.67 -7.53
C LYS A 104 3.20 11.12 -7.19
N LEU A 105 2.15 11.38 -6.39
CA LEU A 105 1.79 12.72 -5.94
C LEU A 105 2.85 13.33 -5.01
N GLU A 106 3.48 12.53 -4.13
CA GLU A 106 4.62 12.95 -3.32
C GLU A 106 5.76 13.48 -4.20
N SER A 107 6.14 12.70 -5.22
CA SER A 107 7.16 13.11 -6.19
C SER A 107 6.77 14.39 -6.93
N TYR A 108 5.51 14.48 -7.37
CA TYR A 108 4.98 15.63 -8.07
C TYR A 108 5.03 16.91 -7.22
N PHE A 109 4.59 16.88 -5.95
CA PHE A 109 4.62 18.02 -5.04
C PHE A 109 6.03 18.39 -4.61
N THR A 110 6.88 17.38 -4.32
CA THR A 110 8.29 17.61 -3.97
C THR A 110 9.07 18.28 -5.09
N ASN A 111 8.85 17.86 -6.35
CA ASN A 111 9.47 18.48 -7.51
C ASN A 111 9.05 19.95 -7.72
N LYS A 112 7.89 20.34 -7.19
CA LYS A 112 7.38 21.71 -7.19
C LYS A 112 7.82 22.52 -5.96
N GLY A 113 8.58 21.91 -5.04
CA GLY A 113 9.01 22.54 -3.80
C GLY A 113 7.88 22.80 -2.81
N ILE A 114 6.79 22.02 -2.88
CA ILE A 114 5.64 22.17 -1.99
C ILE A 114 5.85 21.31 -0.76
N GLU A 115 5.84 21.92 0.42
CA GLU A 115 5.86 21.23 1.70
C GLU A 115 4.44 20.84 2.12
N TYR A 116 4.27 19.60 2.56
CA TYR A 116 2.97 19.05 2.98
C TYR A 116 3.13 18.03 4.10
N ILE A 117 2.03 17.73 4.75
CA ILE A 117 1.89 16.57 5.65
C ILE A 117 0.81 15.64 5.11
N ILE A 118 0.97 14.34 5.32
CA ILE A 118 -0.05 13.36 4.94
C ILE A 118 -0.95 13.09 6.15
N LYS A 119 -2.26 13.15 5.92
CA LYS A 119 -3.31 12.76 6.86
C LYS A 119 -4.14 11.65 6.26
N GLU A 120 -4.43 10.64 7.05
CA GLU A 120 -5.29 9.55 6.64
C GLU A 120 -6.69 9.77 7.21
N ILE A 121 -7.70 9.58 6.36
CA ILE A 121 -9.10 9.63 6.77
C ILE A 121 -9.87 8.43 6.19
N LYS A 122 -10.87 7.98 6.94
CA LYS A 122 -11.80 6.93 6.47
C LYS A 122 -12.90 7.56 5.64
N VAL A 123 -13.23 6.91 4.53
CA VAL A 123 -14.32 7.28 3.63
C VAL A 123 -15.22 6.07 3.38
N ASN A 124 -16.37 6.25 2.74
CA ASN A 124 -17.22 5.12 2.39
C ASN A 124 -16.77 4.45 1.09
N GLU A 125 -17.28 3.24 0.86
CA GLU A 125 -16.95 2.42 -0.31
C GLU A 125 -17.37 3.09 -1.62
N ASP A 126 -18.50 3.78 -1.65
CA ASP A 126 -18.96 4.52 -2.84
C ASP A 126 -17.97 5.59 -3.29
N PHE A 127 -17.34 6.26 -2.33
CA PHE A 127 -16.31 7.25 -2.63
C PHE A 127 -15.07 6.59 -3.21
N ILE A 128 -14.61 5.47 -2.61
CA ILE A 128 -13.47 4.69 -3.12
C ILE A 128 -13.72 4.25 -4.57
N ASN A 129 -14.88 3.65 -4.86
CA ASN A 129 -15.24 3.19 -6.19
C ASN A 129 -15.20 4.30 -7.25
N LYS A 130 -15.57 5.53 -6.86
CA LYS A 130 -15.46 6.70 -7.75
C LYS A 130 -14.02 7.16 -7.91
N LEU A 131 -13.24 7.15 -6.80
CA LEU A 131 -11.85 7.57 -6.78
C LEU A 131 -10.98 6.65 -7.65
N GLU A 132 -11.22 5.34 -7.66
CA GLU A 132 -10.48 4.34 -8.45
C GLU A 132 -10.43 4.64 -9.94
N ASN A 133 -11.49 5.25 -10.51
CA ASN A 133 -11.48 5.63 -11.91
C ASN A 133 -10.39 6.68 -12.21
N TYR A 134 -10.19 7.64 -11.32
CA TYR A 134 -9.14 8.65 -11.44
C TYR A 134 -7.77 8.07 -11.13
N GLU A 135 -7.66 7.26 -10.09
CA GLU A 135 -6.45 6.58 -9.66
C GLU A 135 -5.87 5.70 -10.77
N THR A 136 -6.73 4.96 -11.50
CA THR A 136 -6.32 4.13 -12.64
C THR A 136 -5.73 4.95 -13.80
N VAL A 137 -6.16 6.19 -13.99
CA VAL A 137 -5.60 7.08 -15.02
C VAL A 137 -4.32 7.73 -14.51
N LEU A 138 -4.31 8.14 -13.23
CA LEU A 138 -3.16 8.77 -12.59
C LEU A 138 -1.92 7.88 -12.62
N ILE A 139 -2.05 6.59 -12.33
CA ILE A 139 -0.92 5.64 -12.32
C ILE A 139 -0.25 5.51 -13.70
N LYS A 140 -1.03 5.65 -14.79
CA LYS A 140 -0.57 5.45 -16.17
C LYS A 140 0.09 6.68 -16.79
N THR A 141 -0.03 7.86 -16.17
CA THR A 141 0.52 9.10 -16.71
C THR A 141 1.78 9.55 -15.97
N ASN A 142 2.72 10.16 -16.71
CA ASN A 142 3.89 10.84 -16.14
C ASN A 142 3.94 12.30 -16.60
N LYS A 143 2.85 12.83 -17.18
CA LYS A 143 2.78 14.22 -17.63
C LYS A 143 2.21 15.10 -16.52
N ASP A 144 2.93 16.12 -16.12
CA ASP A 144 2.60 17.03 -15.01
C ASP A 144 1.24 17.71 -15.20
N ASP A 145 0.91 18.13 -16.41
CA ASP A 145 -0.38 18.73 -16.74
C ASP A 145 -1.55 17.77 -16.56
N VAL A 146 -1.34 16.50 -16.93
CA VAL A 146 -2.36 15.44 -16.75
C VAL A 146 -2.50 15.11 -15.26
N ILE A 147 -1.38 14.98 -14.53
CA ILE A 147 -1.39 14.75 -13.07
C ILE A 147 -2.17 15.89 -12.37
N ALA A 148 -1.88 17.16 -12.71
CA ALA A 148 -2.57 18.30 -12.14
C ALA A 148 -4.09 18.27 -12.39
N ASN A 149 -4.51 17.95 -13.62
CA ASN A 149 -5.92 17.91 -13.99
C ASN A 149 -6.67 16.76 -13.29
N ILE A 150 -6.06 15.57 -13.22
CA ILE A 150 -6.63 14.43 -12.50
C ILE A 150 -6.75 14.75 -11.01
N ASN A 151 -5.67 15.26 -10.40
CA ASN A 151 -5.66 15.64 -8.99
C ASN A 151 -6.74 16.68 -8.69
N LYS A 152 -6.92 17.68 -9.55
CA LYS A 152 -8.02 18.64 -9.43
C LYS A 152 -9.38 17.95 -9.42
N SER A 153 -9.62 17.04 -10.37
CA SER A 153 -10.89 16.32 -10.44
C SER A 153 -11.14 15.46 -9.19
N MET A 154 -10.09 14.84 -8.64
CA MET A 154 -10.19 14.09 -7.38
C MET A 154 -10.51 15.00 -6.20
N LEU A 155 -9.90 16.18 -6.11
CA LEU A 155 -10.17 17.18 -5.09
C LEU A 155 -11.61 17.72 -5.18
N ASP A 156 -12.08 18.04 -6.39
CA ASP A 156 -13.45 18.51 -6.63
C ASP A 156 -14.49 17.45 -6.23
N MET A 157 -14.21 16.16 -6.55
CA MET A 157 -15.03 15.04 -6.13
C MET A 157 -15.05 14.88 -4.61
N PHE A 158 -13.90 15.03 -3.96
CA PHE A 158 -13.80 14.96 -2.50
C PHE A 158 -14.56 16.09 -1.82
N LEU A 159 -14.48 17.30 -2.34
CA LEU A 159 -15.26 18.45 -1.85
C LEU A 159 -16.76 18.18 -1.96
N GLY A 160 -17.21 17.55 -3.06
CA GLY A 160 -18.61 17.13 -3.21
C GLY A 160 -19.04 15.99 -2.27
N TYR A 161 -18.10 15.18 -1.81
CA TYR A 161 -18.35 14.13 -0.81
C TYR A 161 -18.53 14.67 0.61
N LEU A 162 -17.86 15.80 0.93
CA LEU A 162 -17.92 16.44 2.25
C LEU A 162 -19.21 17.27 2.48
N ASN A 163 -19.90 17.68 1.41
CA ASN A 163 -21.12 18.51 1.45
C ASN A 163 -22.37 17.64 1.33
#